data_30c81e4128415ea541b1b44c6d47757c
#
_entry.id   30c81e4128415ea541b1b44c6d47757c
#
_cell.length_a   1.000
_cell.length_b   1.000
_cell.length_c   1.000
_cell.angle_alpha   90.00
_cell.angle_beta   90.00
_cell.angle_gamma   90.00
#
_symmetry.space_group_name_H-M   'P 1'
#
loop_
_entity.id
_entity.type
_entity.pdbx_description
1 polymer ?
#
loop_
_entity_poly.entity_id
_entity_poly.type
_entity_poly.pdbx_seq_one_letter_code
_entity_poly.pdbx_strand_id
1 'polypeptide(L)'
;MKKYSFLSIIIILAGIFSFNSCGEDFLTASPTEKQEAGTPVTEYALLSNLAAAYQILMFDSYADNNYNAVLLMSDLRSDDLYKGGGDAGDQSQLYKLSQFTSSASETLGGLWNIYFTGLSRSNNVINQAELAKGISPEKLEQYKAEAHFLRAYYVHLLWKFWGNIPYYEQTLINPPHMAKQLTADEIYQKIMADIDFACEGDRLPMKVSNADRGRASKAAVLMLKARVVLYQKDESRYAEITKDMADIINSKAYDLFDDFDAMWEDENEFCIESIFESNQLPEGKTWATGWEGFGTNLPAFISPNELKDPSGIFKGGWGFAPVRRAAYNIYEPVDTRRTGSIN
;
A
#
# COMPACT_ATOMS: atom_id res chain seq x y z
N MET A 1 25.05 55.31 -48.44
CA MET A 1 24.03 55.51 -47.40
C MET A 1 22.70 54.81 -47.60
N LYS A 2 22.36 54.24 -48.80
CA LYS A 2 21.03 53.55 -49.03
C LYS A 2 21.01 52.06 -48.66
N LYS A 3 22.15 51.36 -48.46
CA LYS A 3 22.15 49.92 -48.15
C LYS A 3 21.87 49.61 -46.65
N TYR A 4 22.15 50.49 -45.72
CA TYR A 4 21.94 50.25 -44.30
C TYR A 4 20.49 50.51 -43.88
N SER A 5 19.74 51.35 -44.60
CA SER A 5 18.31 51.61 -44.33
C SER A 5 17.45 50.39 -44.62
N PHE A 6 17.75 49.57 -45.59
CA PHE A 6 16.98 48.38 -45.95
C PHE A 6 17.18 47.22 -44.95
N LEU A 7 18.41 47.06 -44.45
CA LEU A 7 18.73 46.08 -43.44
C LEU A 7 18.07 46.38 -42.09
N SER A 8 18.00 47.65 -41.72
CA SER A 8 17.32 48.08 -40.47
C SER A 8 15.81 47.87 -40.53
N ILE A 9 15.17 48.04 -41.69
CA ILE A 9 13.75 47.77 -41.88
C ILE A 9 13.45 46.26 -41.80
N ILE A 10 14.32 45.38 -42.30
CA ILE A 10 14.18 43.93 -42.23
C ILE A 10 14.30 43.44 -40.76
N ILE A 11 15.23 44.02 -39.99
CA ILE A 11 15.41 43.66 -38.58
C ILE A 11 14.22 44.12 -37.73
N ILE A 12 13.62 45.29 -38.01
CA ILE A 12 12.44 45.77 -37.33
C ILE A 12 11.19 44.93 -37.70
N LEU A 13 11.02 44.54 -38.96
CA LEU A 13 9.94 43.64 -39.39
C LEU A 13 10.10 42.23 -38.79
N ALA A 14 11.32 41.68 -38.71
CA ALA A 14 11.56 40.39 -38.05
C ALA A 14 11.27 40.46 -36.54
N GLY A 15 11.57 41.56 -35.87
CA GLY A 15 11.22 41.78 -34.46
C GLY A 15 9.71 41.84 -34.16
N ILE A 16 8.92 42.37 -35.09
CA ILE A 16 7.47 42.48 -34.93
C ILE A 16 6.76 41.11 -35.09
N PHE A 17 7.31 40.19 -35.88
CA PHE A 17 6.79 38.82 -36.04
C PHE A 17 7.17 37.89 -34.87
N SER A 18 8.12 38.25 -34.01
CA SER A 18 8.55 37.44 -32.89
C SER A 18 7.67 37.61 -31.64
N PHE A 19 6.80 38.60 -31.59
CA PHE A 19 5.96 38.88 -30.41
C PHE A 19 4.51 38.32 -30.49
N ASN A 20 4.15 37.66 -31.59
CA ASN A 20 2.83 37.04 -31.71
C ASN A 20 2.83 35.52 -31.46
N SER A 21 3.86 34.98 -30.82
CA SER A 21 4.02 33.53 -30.63
C SER A 21 3.51 33.00 -29.27
N CYS A 22 2.87 33.82 -28.45
CA CYS A 22 2.22 33.36 -27.23
C CYS A 22 0.73 33.69 -27.33
N GLY A 23 -0.02 32.90 -28.07
CA GLY A 23 -1.47 32.88 -27.92
C GLY A 23 -1.81 32.33 -26.53
N GLU A 24 -2.86 32.85 -25.90
CA GLU A 24 -3.37 32.36 -24.62
C GLU A 24 -3.65 30.84 -24.69
N ASP A 25 -3.92 30.28 -25.86
CA ASP A 25 -4.11 28.84 -26.10
C ASP A 25 -2.86 27.98 -25.84
N PHE A 26 -1.64 28.57 -25.87
CA PHE A 26 -0.41 27.84 -25.48
C PHE A 26 -0.27 27.73 -23.95
N LEU A 27 -0.84 28.65 -23.22
CA LEU A 27 -0.83 28.65 -21.74
C LEU A 27 -2.04 27.90 -21.15
N THR A 28 -3.08 27.69 -21.93
CA THR A 28 -4.19 26.80 -21.62
C THR A 28 -3.88 25.41 -22.19
N ALA A 29 -2.96 24.70 -21.54
CA ALA A 29 -2.86 23.25 -21.76
C ALA A 29 -4.23 22.66 -21.47
N SER A 30 -4.98 22.29 -22.51
CA SER A 30 -6.16 21.46 -22.34
C SER A 30 -5.69 20.22 -21.60
N PRO A 31 -6.15 19.95 -20.37
CA PRO A 31 -5.71 18.79 -19.64
C PRO A 31 -6.23 17.56 -20.38
N THR A 32 -5.40 16.94 -21.21
CA THR A 32 -5.72 15.67 -21.85
C THR A 32 -5.86 14.54 -20.81
N GLU A 33 -5.44 14.79 -19.57
CA GLU A 33 -5.47 13.81 -18.48
C GLU A 33 -5.97 14.39 -17.14
N LYS A 34 -6.30 15.68 -17.04
CA LYS A 34 -6.86 16.29 -15.83
C LYS A 34 -8.34 16.58 -16.03
N GLN A 35 -9.15 16.00 -15.18
CA GLN A 35 -10.57 16.31 -15.13
C GLN A 35 -10.78 17.78 -14.73
N GLU A 36 -11.48 18.54 -15.55
CA GLU A 36 -11.85 19.93 -15.22
C GLU A 36 -12.72 19.98 -13.96
N ALA A 37 -12.52 21.00 -13.13
CA ALA A 37 -13.33 21.19 -11.94
C ALA A 37 -14.82 21.27 -12.32
N GLY A 38 -15.64 20.39 -11.73
CA GLY A 38 -17.08 20.30 -12.02
C GLY A 38 -17.47 19.29 -13.12
N THR A 39 -16.52 18.65 -13.80
CA THR A 39 -16.84 17.52 -14.69
C THR A 39 -17.33 16.32 -13.86
N PRO A 40 -18.48 15.70 -14.21
CA PRO A 40 -18.94 14.51 -13.52
C PRO A 40 -17.93 13.38 -13.59
N VAL A 41 -17.68 12.71 -12.44
CA VAL A 41 -16.81 11.54 -12.38
C VAL A 41 -17.51 10.37 -13.01
N THR A 42 -16.87 9.76 -14.02
CA THR A 42 -17.37 8.53 -14.66
C THR A 42 -17.00 7.29 -13.85
N GLU A 43 -17.71 6.16 -14.06
CA GLU A 43 -17.37 4.88 -13.43
C GLU A 43 -15.93 4.46 -13.76
N TYR A 44 -15.48 4.65 -15.00
CA TYR A 44 -14.11 4.34 -15.41
C TYR A 44 -13.07 5.17 -14.63
N ALA A 45 -13.29 6.48 -14.49
CA ALA A 45 -12.38 7.35 -13.73
C ALA A 45 -12.35 6.95 -12.24
N LEU A 46 -13.50 6.66 -11.64
CA LEU A 46 -13.58 6.24 -10.24
C LEU A 46 -12.87 4.90 -10.01
N LEU A 47 -13.09 3.91 -10.89
CA LEU A 47 -12.40 2.61 -10.84
C LEU A 47 -10.90 2.73 -11.05
N SER A 48 -10.44 3.60 -11.95
CA SER A 48 -9.01 3.86 -12.16
C SER A 48 -8.36 4.43 -10.90
N ASN A 49 -9.04 5.35 -10.20
CA ASN A 49 -8.55 5.89 -8.94
C ASN A 49 -8.58 4.83 -7.81
N LEU A 50 -9.59 3.98 -7.77
CA LEU A 50 -9.66 2.88 -6.82
C LEU A 50 -8.55 1.86 -7.06
N ALA A 51 -8.28 1.48 -8.32
CA ALA A 51 -7.15 0.63 -8.69
C ALA A 51 -5.81 1.25 -8.27
N ALA A 52 -5.64 2.57 -8.45
CA ALA A 52 -4.46 3.28 -7.96
C ALA A 52 -4.34 3.26 -6.42
N ALA A 53 -5.45 3.23 -5.68
CA ALA A 53 -5.41 3.06 -4.23
C ALA A 53 -5.01 1.63 -3.84
N TYR A 54 -5.53 0.60 -4.52
CA TYR A 54 -5.12 -0.79 -4.33
C TYR A 54 -3.64 -1.04 -4.64
N GLN A 55 -3.10 -0.38 -5.67
CA GLN A 55 -1.71 -0.53 -6.09
C GLN A 55 -0.71 -0.28 -4.96
N ILE A 56 -1.06 0.55 -3.97
CA ILE A 56 -0.19 0.84 -2.83
C ILE A 56 0.12 -0.41 -1.98
N LEU A 57 -0.75 -1.42 -1.98
CA LEU A 57 -0.52 -2.69 -1.28
C LEU A 57 0.72 -3.45 -1.79
N MET A 58 1.11 -3.22 -3.04
CA MET A 58 2.23 -3.89 -3.69
C MET A 58 3.56 -3.12 -3.54
N PHE A 59 3.56 -1.96 -2.87
CA PHE A 59 4.73 -1.11 -2.88
C PHE A 59 5.70 -1.44 -1.74
N ASP A 60 6.92 -1.62 -2.15
CA ASP A 60 8.14 -1.48 -1.38
C ASP A 60 9.01 -0.40 -2.04
N SER A 61 10.06 0.05 -1.37
CA SER A 61 10.96 1.05 -1.95
C SER A 61 12.38 0.92 -1.40
N TYR A 62 13.35 1.44 -2.16
CA TYR A 62 14.68 1.68 -1.67
C TYR A 62 14.85 3.19 -1.46
N ALA A 63 14.88 3.61 -0.20
CA ALA A 63 14.99 5.00 0.18
C ALA A 63 15.98 5.16 1.35
N ASP A 64 16.71 6.27 1.38
CA ASP A 64 17.69 6.59 2.42
C ASP A 64 18.73 5.48 2.63
N ASN A 65 19.16 4.85 1.52
CA ASN A 65 20.06 3.69 1.52
C ASN A 65 19.55 2.47 2.30
N ASN A 66 18.23 2.36 2.47
CA ASN A 66 17.61 1.21 3.11
C ASN A 66 16.44 0.68 2.29
N TYR A 67 16.25 -0.63 2.34
CA TYR A 67 15.10 -1.27 1.72
C TYR A 67 13.90 -1.19 2.67
N ASN A 68 12.83 -0.62 2.16
CA ASN A 68 11.61 -0.32 2.91
C ASN A 68 10.51 -1.31 2.54
N ALA A 69 10.33 -2.33 3.35
CA ALA A 69 9.22 -3.29 3.25
C ALA A 69 8.54 -3.45 4.61
N VAL A 70 7.22 -3.62 4.61
CA VAL A 70 6.44 -3.73 5.85
C VAL A 70 6.86 -4.92 6.71
N LEU A 71 7.20 -6.06 6.09
CA LEU A 71 7.71 -7.24 6.80
C LEU A 71 8.99 -6.92 7.56
N LEU A 72 9.93 -6.21 6.95
CA LEU A 72 11.17 -5.81 7.62
C LEU A 72 10.93 -4.82 8.76
N MET A 73 9.96 -3.89 8.59
CA MET A 73 9.58 -2.95 9.64
C MET A 73 8.98 -3.64 10.87
N SER A 74 8.21 -4.72 10.67
CA SER A 74 7.58 -5.48 11.75
C SER A 74 8.49 -6.56 12.32
N ASP A 75 9.02 -7.44 11.48
CA ASP A 75 9.59 -8.69 11.93
C ASP A 75 11.02 -8.57 12.46
N LEU A 76 11.79 -7.57 11.97
CA LEU A 76 13.09 -7.26 12.57
C LEU A 76 13.00 -6.68 13.99
N ARG A 77 11.80 -6.27 14.43
CA ARG A 77 11.53 -5.85 15.82
C ARG A 77 10.98 -6.98 16.68
N SER A 78 11.03 -8.20 16.18
CA SER A 78 10.69 -9.41 16.94
C SER A 78 11.95 -10.13 17.45
N ASP A 79 11.73 -11.15 18.27
CA ASP A 79 12.78 -12.08 18.71
C ASP A 79 13.08 -13.18 17.68
N ASP A 80 12.39 -13.17 16.53
CA ASP A 80 12.43 -14.28 15.57
C ASP A 80 13.48 -14.11 14.49
N LEU A 81 13.85 -12.87 14.13
CA LEU A 81 14.78 -12.60 13.04
C LEU A 81 16.05 -11.85 13.47
N TYR A 82 17.15 -12.12 12.78
CA TYR A 82 18.32 -11.24 12.76
C TYR A 82 18.21 -10.23 11.62
N LYS A 83 18.95 -9.12 11.68
CA LYS A 83 19.02 -8.19 10.55
C LYS A 83 19.62 -8.85 9.30
N GLY A 84 20.68 -9.67 9.47
CA GLY A 84 21.41 -10.27 8.34
C GLY A 84 22.24 -9.27 7.54
N GLY A 85 22.48 -9.56 6.26
CA GLY A 85 23.31 -8.76 5.38
C GLY A 85 24.79 -8.72 5.80
N GLY A 86 25.56 -7.73 5.34
CA GLY A 86 27.00 -7.62 5.56
C GLY A 86 27.36 -7.25 7.01
N ASP A 87 27.13 -6.00 7.39
CA ASP A 87 27.51 -5.47 8.73
C ASP A 87 26.44 -4.47 9.25
N ALA A 88 26.70 -3.82 10.38
CA ALA A 88 25.78 -2.84 10.97
C ALA A 88 25.55 -1.59 10.08
N GLY A 89 26.47 -1.26 9.19
CA GLY A 89 26.35 -0.14 8.24
C GLY A 89 25.54 -0.51 7.01
N ASP A 90 25.52 -1.79 6.64
CA ASP A 90 24.69 -2.29 5.58
C ASP A 90 23.22 -2.27 5.99
N GLN A 91 22.42 -1.41 5.37
CA GLN A 91 21.03 -1.17 5.76
C GLN A 91 20.93 -0.70 7.24
N SER A 92 21.58 0.38 7.57
CA SER A 92 21.76 0.85 8.97
C SER A 92 20.45 1.09 9.72
N GLN A 93 19.38 1.52 9.02
CA GLN A 93 18.06 1.69 9.64
C GLN A 93 17.45 0.35 10.04
N LEU A 94 17.61 -0.71 9.21
CA LEU A 94 17.18 -2.07 9.57
C LEU A 94 17.96 -2.61 10.77
N TYR A 95 19.26 -2.31 10.86
CA TYR A 95 20.05 -2.67 12.03
C TYR A 95 19.50 -1.99 13.29
N LYS A 96 19.23 -0.68 13.24
CA LYS A 96 18.66 0.06 14.38
C LYS A 96 17.27 -0.46 14.77
N LEU A 97 16.43 -0.83 13.80
CA LEU A 97 15.14 -1.50 14.08
C LEU A 97 15.36 -2.79 14.88
N SER A 98 16.28 -3.64 14.45
CA SER A 98 16.57 -4.93 15.13
C SER A 98 17.18 -4.78 16.52
N GLN A 99 17.78 -3.62 16.82
CA GLN A 99 18.36 -3.30 18.13
C GLN A 99 17.43 -2.44 18.99
N PHE A 100 16.22 -2.10 18.53
CA PHE A 100 15.30 -1.18 19.23
C PHE A 100 15.88 0.21 19.50
N THR A 101 16.80 0.67 18.65
CA THR A 101 17.50 1.97 18.79
C THR A 101 17.10 2.98 17.71
N SER A 102 16.05 2.70 16.95
CA SER A 102 15.53 3.63 15.93
C SER A 102 15.05 4.94 16.57
N SER A 103 15.24 6.03 15.83
CA SER A 103 14.69 7.35 16.16
C SER A 103 13.74 7.83 15.05
N ALA A 104 13.07 8.95 15.29
CA ALA A 104 12.16 9.53 14.31
C ALA A 104 12.83 9.89 12.95
N SER A 105 14.14 10.21 12.99
CA SER A 105 14.93 10.52 11.78
C SER A 105 15.66 9.30 11.20
N GLU A 106 15.57 8.13 11.84
CA GLU A 106 16.34 6.94 11.50
C GLU A 106 15.44 5.69 11.49
N THR A 107 14.32 5.80 10.81
CA THR A 107 13.35 4.74 10.57
C THR A 107 13.09 4.59 9.08
N LEU A 108 12.29 3.61 8.67
CA LEU A 108 11.97 3.36 7.27
C LEU A 108 11.02 4.43 6.70
N GLY A 109 11.56 5.61 6.39
CA GLY A 109 10.81 6.76 5.88
C GLY A 109 10.11 6.50 4.54
N GLY A 110 10.59 5.56 3.72
CA GLY A 110 9.92 5.13 2.50
C GLY A 110 8.53 4.56 2.77
N LEU A 111 8.32 3.80 3.85
CA LEU A 111 6.99 3.28 4.23
C LEU A 111 6.04 4.38 4.66
N TRP A 112 6.53 5.43 5.32
CA TRP A 112 5.74 6.60 5.62
C TRP A 112 5.14 7.21 4.34
N ASN A 113 5.97 7.45 3.35
CA ASN A 113 5.54 8.01 2.06
C ASN A 113 4.54 7.10 1.33
N ILE A 114 4.79 5.78 1.32
CA ILE A 114 3.91 4.79 0.71
C ILE A 114 2.52 4.85 1.34
N TYR A 115 2.41 4.78 2.66
CA TYR A 115 1.10 4.72 3.32
C TYR A 115 0.37 6.07 3.34
N PHE A 116 1.08 7.21 3.38
CA PHE A 116 0.44 8.51 3.18
C PHE A 116 -0.06 8.69 1.73
N THR A 117 0.61 8.09 0.75
CA THR A 117 0.08 8.03 -0.62
C THR A 117 -1.17 7.16 -0.67
N GLY A 118 -1.20 6.06 0.07
CA GLY A 118 -2.40 5.22 0.23
C GLY A 118 -3.58 5.99 0.83
N LEU A 119 -3.35 6.71 1.92
CA LEU A 119 -4.34 7.62 2.52
C LEU A 119 -4.86 8.63 1.49
N SER A 120 -3.96 9.30 0.77
CA SER A 120 -4.32 10.34 -0.21
C SER A 120 -5.14 9.77 -1.38
N ARG A 121 -4.73 8.61 -1.94
CA ARG A 121 -5.46 7.96 -3.04
C ARG A 121 -6.83 7.47 -2.60
N SER A 122 -6.95 6.92 -1.39
CA SER A 122 -8.24 6.51 -0.83
C SER A 122 -9.17 7.70 -0.60
N ASN A 123 -8.65 8.82 -0.06
CA ASN A 123 -9.39 10.07 0.05
C ASN A 123 -9.91 10.57 -1.31
N ASN A 124 -9.07 10.47 -2.35
CA ASN A 124 -9.46 10.88 -3.69
C ASN A 124 -10.66 10.07 -4.21
N VAL A 125 -10.66 8.75 -4.01
CA VAL A 125 -11.81 7.89 -4.40
C VAL A 125 -13.07 8.30 -3.64
N ILE A 126 -12.99 8.44 -2.30
CA ILE A 126 -14.14 8.79 -1.46
C ILE A 126 -14.71 10.14 -1.88
N ASN A 127 -13.86 11.15 -2.07
CA ASN A 127 -14.30 12.50 -2.45
C ASN A 127 -14.85 12.55 -3.87
N GLN A 128 -14.29 11.79 -4.81
CA GLN A 128 -14.79 11.72 -6.18
C GLN A 128 -16.09 10.94 -6.30
N ALA A 129 -16.33 9.96 -5.45
CA ALA A 129 -17.58 9.22 -5.41
C ALA A 129 -18.80 10.13 -5.17
N GLU A 130 -18.63 11.23 -4.40
CA GLU A 130 -19.69 12.24 -4.17
C GLU A 130 -20.04 13.03 -5.44
N LEU A 131 -19.13 13.08 -6.42
CA LEU A 131 -19.30 13.78 -7.70
C LEU A 131 -19.67 12.82 -8.84
N ALA A 132 -19.75 11.52 -8.56
CA ALA A 132 -19.98 10.49 -9.56
C ALA A 132 -21.42 10.55 -10.11
N LYS A 133 -21.54 10.31 -11.41
CA LYS A 133 -22.84 10.24 -12.10
C LYS A 133 -22.91 9.04 -13.03
N GLY A 134 -24.12 8.47 -13.17
CA GLY A 134 -24.36 7.34 -14.07
C GLY A 134 -23.86 5.99 -13.53
N ILE A 135 -23.50 5.92 -12.25
CA ILE A 135 -23.14 4.69 -11.54
C ILE A 135 -24.34 4.24 -10.71
N SER A 136 -24.63 2.94 -10.68
CA SER A 136 -25.72 2.45 -9.82
C SER A 136 -25.39 2.70 -8.35
N PRO A 137 -26.39 2.98 -7.50
CA PRO A 137 -26.16 3.22 -6.07
C PRO A 137 -25.38 2.08 -5.37
N GLU A 138 -25.69 0.83 -5.73
CA GLU A 138 -25.07 -0.35 -5.15
C GLU A 138 -23.57 -0.41 -5.47
N LYS A 139 -23.20 -0.18 -6.74
CA LYS A 139 -21.79 -0.13 -7.15
C LYS A 139 -21.05 1.03 -6.51
N LEU A 140 -21.70 2.19 -6.44
CA LEU A 140 -21.08 3.38 -5.84
C LEU A 140 -20.78 3.16 -4.35
N GLU A 141 -21.72 2.58 -3.60
CA GLU A 141 -21.52 2.22 -2.20
C GLU A 141 -20.44 1.13 -2.03
N GLN A 142 -20.37 0.17 -2.95
CA GLN A 142 -19.29 -0.82 -2.96
C GLN A 142 -17.92 -0.13 -3.14
N TYR A 143 -17.75 0.74 -4.14
CA TYR A 143 -16.46 1.43 -4.40
C TYR A 143 -16.05 2.34 -3.23
N LYS A 144 -17.03 3.00 -2.60
CA LYS A 144 -16.80 3.77 -1.36
C LYS A 144 -16.33 2.86 -0.23
N ALA A 145 -16.99 1.73 0.00
CA ALA A 145 -16.63 0.78 1.05
C ALA A 145 -15.22 0.21 0.87
N GLU A 146 -14.82 -0.11 -0.36
CA GLU A 146 -13.45 -0.53 -0.67
C GLU A 146 -12.42 0.58 -0.39
N ALA A 147 -12.74 1.82 -0.75
CA ALA A 147 -11.85 2.96 -0.50
C ALA A 147 -11.72 3.27 1.01
N HIS A 148 -12.80 3.15 1.78
CA HIS A 148 -12.78 3.25 3.25
C HIS A 148 -11.95 2.13 3.87
N PHE A 149 -12.11 0.89 3.42
CA PHE A 149 -11.25 -0.22 3.86
C PHE A 149 -9.77 0.05 3.60
N LEU A 150 -9.39 0.49 2.40
CA LEU A 150 -8.01 0.79 2.06
C LEU A 150 -7.46 1.95 2.90
N ARG A 151 -8.26 3.01 3.14
CA ARG A 151 -7.86 4.11 4.01
C ARG A 151 -7.63 3.64 5.44
N ALA A 152 -8.55 2.85 5.98
CA ALA A 152 -8.40 2.24 7.29
C ALA A 152 -7.12 1.40 7.40
N TYR A 153 -6.84 0.58 6.38
CA TYR A 153 -5.65 -0.27 6.32
C TYR A 153 -4.35 0.55 6.35
N TYR A 154 -4.23 1.56 5.48
CA TYR A 154 -3.02 2.39 5.42
C TYR A 154 -2.84 3.24 6.68
N VAL A 155 -3.91 3.82 7.19
CA VAL A 155 -3.88 4.61 8.42
C VAL A 155 -3.58 3.72 9.63
N HIS A 156 -4.07 2.47 9.67
CA HIS A 156 -3.71 1.50 10.70
C HIS A 156 -2.19 1.21 10.71
N LEU A 157 -1.54 1.04 9.55
CA LEU A 157 -0.10 0.83 9.46
C LEU A 157 0.68 2.08 9.91
N LEU A 158 0.25 3.27 9.48
CA LEU A 158 0.83 4.53 9.94
C LEU A 158 0.72 4.67 11.46
N TRP A 159 -0.48 4.46 12.01
CA TRP A 159 -0.73 4.51 13.44
C TRP A 159 0.08 3.47 14.23
N LYS A 160 0.11 2.22 13.75
CA LYS A 160 0.85 1.12 14.38
C LYS A 160 2.35 1.43 14.51
N PHE A 161 2.96 2.04 13.48
CA PHE A 161 4.41 2.26 13.45
C PHE A 161 4.85 3.62 13.99
N TRP A 162 4.01 4.66 13.89
CA TRP A 162 4.38 6.04 14.26
C TRP A 162 3.49 6.67 15.35
N GLY A 163 2.40 6.04 15.75
CA GLY A 163 1.53 6.54 16.81
C GLY A 163 0.74 7.77 16.38
N ASN A 164 1.11 8.95 16.91
CA ASN A 164 0.49 10.21 16.53
C ASN A 164 0.93 10.62 15.13
N ILE A 165 -0.02 10.79 14.21
CA ILE A 165 0.27 11.09 12.81
C ILE A 165 -0.58 12.27 12.31
N PRO A 166 -0.11 13.03 11.29
CA PRO A 166 -0.98 13.94 10.56
C PRO A 166 -2.12 13.18 9.88
N TYR A 167 -3.34 13.74 9.94
CA TYR A 167 -4.50 13.12 9.31
C TYR A 167 -5.34 14.15 8.54
N TYR A 168 -5.83 13.77 7.38
CA TYR A 168 -6.66 14.59 6.51
C TYR A 168 -7.59 13.71 5.67
N GLU A 169 -8.77 14.26 5.36
CA GLU A 169 -9.82 13.60 4.55
C GLU A 169 -10.01 14.31 3.20
N GLN A 170 -9.46 15.50 3.05
CA GLN A 170 -9.51 16.30 1.82
C GLN A 170 -8.10 16.47 1.25
N THR A 171 -8.00 16.60 -0.06
CA THR A 171 -6.72 16.85 -0.71
C THR A 171 -6.11 18.16 -0.21
N LEU A 172 -4.86 18.12 0.24
CA LEU A 172 -4.11 19.29 0.67
C LEU A 172 -3.57 20.04 -0.56
N ILE A 173 -4.41 20.87 -1.19
CA ILE A 173 -4.09 21.54 -2.46
C ILE A 173 -3.33 22.85 -2.29
N ASN A 174 -3.40 23.47 -1.12
CA ASN A 174 -2.79 24.77 -0.87
C ASN A 174 -1.57 24.68 0.05
N PRO A 175 -0.46 25.38 -0.25
CA PRO A 175 0.64 25.51 0.68
C PRO A 175 0.18 26.13 2.00
N PRO A 176 0.71 25.72 3.14
CA PRO A 176 1.88 24.85 3.32
C PRO A 176 1.62 23.33 3.28
N HIS A 177 0.50 22.84 2.77
CA HIS A 177 0.13 21.40 2.68
C HIS A 177 0.23 20.67 4.04
N MET A 178 -0.13 21.36 5.11
CA MET A 178 -0.05 20.85 6.48
C MET A 178 -1.38 20.29 6.93
N ALA A 179 -1.36 19.11 7.55
CA ALA A 179 -2.48 18.53 8.27
C ALA A 179 -2.22 18.57 9.78
N LYS A 180 -3.29 18.65 10.57
CA LYS A 180 -3.20 18.55 12.03
C LYS A 180 -2.72 17.13 12.38
N GLN A 181 -1.71 17.04 13.25
CA GLN A 181 -1.35 15.79 13.89
C GLN A 181 -2.44 15.40 14.89
N LEU A 182 -2.98 14.21 14.74
CA LEU A 182 -3.93 13.62 15.66
C LEU A 182 -3.20 12.70 16.65
N THR A 183 -3.78 12.54 17.83
CA THR A 183 -3.32 11.54 18.80
C THR A 183 -3.65 10.13 18.34
N ALA A 184 -2.98 9.13 18.92
CA ALA A 184 -3.24 7.72 18.62
C ALA A 184 -4.73 7.35 18.82
N ASP A 185 -5.37 7.88 19.89
CA ASP A 185 -6.80 7.63 20.16
C ASP A 185 -7.71 8.29 19.11
N GLU A 186 -7.41 9.55 18.71
CA GLU A 186 -8.15 10.21 17.63
C GLU A 186 -8.01 9.45 16.30
N ILE A 187 -6.81 8.91 16.00
CA ILE A 187 -6.57 8.08 14.81
C ILE A 187 -7.35 6.77 14.89
N TYR A 188 -7.36 6.09 16.05
CA TYR A 188 -8.19 4.90 16.25
C TYR A 188 -9.66 5.16 15.90
N GLN A 189 -10.23 6.27 16.36
CA GLN A 189 -11.63 6.63 16.03
C GLN A 189 -11.83 6.85 14.52
N LYS A 190 -10.85 7.43 13.82
CA LYS A 190 -10.89 7.61 12.36
C LYS A 190 -10.85 6.27 11.62
N ILE A 191 -9.97 5.36 12.04
CA ILE A 191 -9.89 4.01 11.48
C ILE A 191 -11.19 3.26 11.70
N MET A 192 -11.76 3.32 12.90
CA MET A 192 -13.01 2.63 13.22
C MET A 192 -14.20 3.18 12.44
N ALA A 193 -14.27 4.49 12.23
CA ALA A 193 -15.33 5.08 11.39
C ALA A 193 -15.27 4.56 9.94
N ASP A 194 -14.08 4.40 9.37
CA ASP A 194 -13.90 3.82 8.04
C ASP A 194 -14.29 2.33 8.01
N ILE A 195 -13.89 1.57 9.01
CA ILE A 195 -14.23 0.15 9.15
C ILE A 195 -15.74 -0.02 9.29
N ASP A 196 -16.37 0.74 10.19
CA ASP A 196 -17.80 0.66 10.45
C ASP A 196 -18.59 1.01 9.18
N PHE A 197 -18.17 2.04 8.42
CA PHE A 197 -18.76 2.34 7.10
C PHE A 197 -18.63 1.16 6.13
N ALA A 198 -17.44 0.57 6.01
CA ALA A 198 -17.20 -0.52 5.06
C ALA A 198 -17.94 -1.82 5.43
N CYS A 199 -18.19 -2.07 6.73
CA CYS A 199 -18.94 -3.24 7.23
C CYS A 199 -20.46 -3.09 7.12
N GLU A 200 -20.97 -1.86 6.98
CA GLU A 200 -22.41 -1.60 7.09
C GLU A 200 -23.21 -2.24 5.94
N GLY A 201 -24.26 -2.95 6.28
CA GLY A 201 -25.17 -3.57 5.32
C GLY A 201 -24.47 -4.58 4.40
N ASP A 202 -24.85 -4.54 3.13
CA ASP A 202 -24.36 -5.44 2.08
C ASP A 202 -23.44 -4.71 1.08
N ARG A 203 -22.76 -3.63 1.53
CA ARG A 203 -21.82 -2.88 0.66
C ARG A 203 -20.73 -3.76 0.10
N LEU A 204 -20.24 -4.71 0.87
CA LEU A 204 -19.24 -5.69 0.45
C LEU A 204 -19.77 -7.12 0.66
N PRO A 205 -19.53 -8.03 -0.29
CA PRO A 205 -19.85 -9.44 -0.10
C PRO A 205 -18.94 -10.07 0.96
N MET A 206 -19.42 -11.12 1.65
CA MET A 206 -18.59 -11.85 2.63
C MET A 206 -17.32 -12.39 1.99
N LYS A 207 -17.40 -12.89 0.76
CA LYS A 207 -16.28 -13.27 -0.11
C LYS A 207 -16.50 -12.72 -1.51
N VAL A 208 -15.47 -12.18 -2.13
CA VAL A 208 -15.54 -11.70 -3.52
C VAL A 208 -15.64 -12.86 -4.51
N SER A 209 -16.21 -12.59 -5.68
CA SER A 209 -16.25 -13.55 -6.78
C SER A 209 -14.85 -13.82 -7.35
N ASN A 210 -14.69 -14.90 -8.10
CA ASN A 210 -13.43 -15.18 -8.79
C ASN A 210 -13.01 -14.09 -9.79
N ALA A 211 -13.97 -13.35 -10.34
CA ALA A 211 -13.71 -12.24 -11.26
C ALA A 211 -13.21 -10.98 -10.53
N ASP A 212 -13.46 -10.89 -9.21
CA ASP A 212 -13.11 -9.75 -8.37
C ASP A 212 -11.97 -10.09 -7.39
N ARG A 213 -11.21 -11.13 -7.64
CA ARG A 213 -10.06 -11.53 -6.80
C ARG A 213 -9.13 -10.35 -6.57
N GLY A 214 -8.61 -10.23 -5.35
CA GLY A 214 -7.77 -9.11 -4.92
C GLY A 214 -8.54 -7.87 -4.43
N ARG A 215 -9.86 -7.79 -4.63
CA ARG A 215 -10.71 -6.72 -4.06
C ARG A 215 -11.09 -7.03 -2.62
N ALA A 216 -11.41 -5.98 -1.85
CA ALA A 216 -11.83 -6.14 -0.46
C ALA A 216 -13.18 -6.86 -0.34
N SER A 217 -13.23 -7.81 0.59
CA SER A 217 -14.45 -8.47 1.03
C SER A 217 -14.88 -7.96 2.40
N LYS A 218 -16.12 -8.23 2.80
CA LYS A 218 -16.58 -7.97 4.17
C LYS A 218 -15.71 -8.71 5.19
N ALA A 219 -15.31 -9.94 4.90
CA ALA A 219 -14.40 -10.70 5.77
C ALA A 219 -13.05 -9.99 5.95
N ALA A 220 -12.48 -9.40 4.91
CA ALA A 220 -11.24 -8.63 5.01
C ALA A 220 -11.39 -7.41 5.94
N VAL A 221 -12.51 -6.70 5.85
CA VAL A 221 -12.82 -5.57 6.73
C VAL A 221 -12.98 -6.02 8.18
N LEU A 222 -13.71 -7.13 8.43
CA LEU A 222 -13.92 -7.67 9.77
C LEU A 222 -12.61 -8.15 10.40
N MET A 223 -11.70 -8.75 9.61
CA MET A 223 -10.36 -9.13 10.08
C MET A 223 -9.50 -7.91 10.44
N LEU A 224 -9.57 -6.84 9.63
CA LEU A 224 -8.89 -5.58 9.97
C LEU A 224 -9.47 -4.98 11.25
N LYS A 225 -10.81 -4.98 11.41
CA LYS A 225 -11.50 -4.53 12.62
C LYS A 225 -10.99 -5.23 13.86
N ALA A 226 -10.92 -6.56 13.82
CA ALA A 226 -10.41 -7.35 14.94
C ALA A 226 -8.97 -6.97 15.30
N ARG A 227 -8.09 -6.82 14.30
CA ARG A 227 -6.69 -6.39 14.52
C ARG A 227 -6.60 -5.00 15.15
N VAL A 228 -7.39 -4.04 14.66
CA VAL A 228 -7.40 -2.64 15.15
C VAL A 228 -7.92 -2.57 16.58
N VAL A 229 -9.03 -3.25 16.88
CA VAL A 229 -9.64 -3.29 18.23
C VAL A 229 -8.70 -3.95 19.23
N LEU A 230 -8.08 -5.07 18.87
CA LEU A 230 -7.12 -5.77 19.75
C LEU A 230 -5.85 -4.95 19.97
N TYR A 231 -5.34 -4.27 18.94
CA TYR A 231 -4.16 -3.41 19.07
C TYR A 231 -4.42 -2.21 19.99
N GLN A 232 -5.60 -1.58 19.89
CA GLN A 232 -6.04 -0.51 20.80
C GLN A 232 -6.35 -1.03 22.21
N LYS A 233 -6.62 -2.33 22.36
CA LYS A 233 -7.12 -2.94 23.60
C LYS A 233 -8.48 -2.38 24.01
N ASP A 234 -9.34 -2.11 23.04
CA ASP A 234 -10.71 -1.64 23.28
C ASP A 234 -11.61 -2.83 23.69
N GLU A 235 -11.57 -3.15 24.98
CA GLU A 235 -12.34 -4.27 25.55
C GLU A 235 -13.84 -4.10 25.36
N SER A 236 -14.35 -2.88 25.20
CA SER A 236 -15.78 -2.63 25.00
C SER A 236 -16.30 -3.23 23.68
N ARG A 237 -15.40 -3.46 22.70
CA ARG A 237 -15.72 -4.04 21.39
C ARG A 237 -15.33 -5.52 21.25
N TYR A 238 -14.81 -6.18 22.29
CA TYR A 238 -14.39 -7.58 22.17
C TYR A 238 -15.55 -8.55 21.87
N ALA A 239 -16.72 -8.33 22.45
CA ALA A 239 -17.89 -9.14 22.12
C ALA A 239 -18.31 -8.97 20.65
N GLU A 240 -18.21 -7.76 20.12
CA GLU A 240 -18.51 -7.44 18.71
C GLU A 240 -17.55 -8.18 17.77
N ILE A 241 -16.24 -8.03 17.95
CA ILE A 241 -15.26 -8.71 17.07
C ILE A 241 -15.31 -10.23 17.21
N THR A 242 -15.65 -10.77 18.38
CA THR A 242 -15.89 -12.21 18.56
C THR A 242 -17.04 -12.69 17.68
N LYS A 243 -18.14 -11.93 17.66
CA LYS A 243 -19.28 -12.22 16.77
C LYS A 243 -18.87 -12.11 15.30
N ASP A 244 -18.13 -11.08 14.93
CA ASP A 244 -17.65 -10.88 13.55
C ASP A 244 -16.82 -12.07 13.06
N MET A 245 -15.91 -12.59 13.90
CA MET A 245 -15.14 -13.81 13.57
C MET A 245 -16.03 -15.05 13.44
N ALA A 246 -17.03 -15.20 14.32
CA ALA A 246 -18.02 -16.26 14.20
C ALA A 246 -18.84 -16.14 12.90
N ASP A 247 -19.19 -14.94 12.48
CA ASP A 247 -19.92 -14.70 11.23
C ASP A 247 -19.08 -15.12 10.00
N ILE A 248 -17.77 -14.86 9.99
CA ILE A 248 -16.86 -15.35 8.93
C ILE A 248 -16.85 -16.88 8.91
N ILE A 249 -16.66 -17.54 10.05
CA ILE A 249 -16.63 -19.02 10.16
C ILE A 249 -17.96 -19.63 9.72
N ASN A 250 -19.07 -19.07 10.20
CA ASN A 250 -20.42 -19.59 9.92
C ASN A 250 -20.84 -19.36 8.47
N SER A 251 -20.24 -18.39 7.77
CA SER A 251 -20.51 -18.15 6.34
C SER A 251 -20.13 -19.33 5.46
N LYS A 252 -19.19 -20.17 5.89
CA LYS A 252 -18.60 -21.26 5.12
C LYS A 252 -17.95 -20.81 3.80
N ALA A 253 -17.68 -19.54 3.69
CA ALA A 253 -17.01 -18.96 2.51
C ALA A 253 -15.50 -19.20 2.53
N TYR A 254 -14.95 -19.49 3.71
CA TYR A 254 -13.53 -19.76 3.96
C TYR A 254 -13.38 -21.02 4.81
N ASP A 255 -12.25 -21.69 4.66
CA ASP A 255 -11.87 -22.87 5.44
C ASP A 255 -10.35 -22.92 5.50
N LEU A 256 -9.78 -23.78 6.33
CA LEU A 256 -8.34 -24.05 6.31
C LEU A 256 -7.97 -24.80 5.03
N PHE A 257 -6.80 -24.51 4.48
CA PHE A 257 -6.25 -25.24 3.36
C PHE A 257 -5.55 -26.51 3.87
N ASP A 258 -5.86 -27.67 3.27
CA ASP A 258 -5.45 -28.97 3.83
C ASP A 258 -3.93 -29.19 3.86
N ASP A 259 -3.22 -28.66 2.86
CA ASP A 259 -1.76 -28.81 2.73
C ASP A 259 -1.07 -27.48 2.96
N PHE A 260 -0.41 -27.33 4.11
CA PHE A 260 0.26 -26.08 4.50
C PHE A 260 1.38 -25.68 3.54
N ASP A 261 2.15 -26.66 3.03
CA ASP A 261 3.26 -26.35 2.14
C ASP A 261 2.76 -25.95 0.75
N ALA A 262 1.77 -26.68 0.22
CA ALA A 262 1.15 -26.36 -1.06
C ALA A 262 0.39 -25.04 -1.07
N MET A 263 -0.07 -24.53 0.08
CA MET A 263 -0.78 -23.25 0.17
C MET A 263 0.04 -22.06 -0.38
N TRP A 264 1.37 -22.16 -0.38
CA TRP A 264 2.30 -21.10 -0.80
C TRP A 264 2.75 -21.21 -2.27
N GLU A 265 2.25 -22.21 -3.01
CA GLU A 265 2.54 -22.36 -4.43
C GLU A 265 1.64 -21.47 -5.28
N ASP A 266 2.14 -21.02 -6.43
CA ASP A 266 1.44 -20.10 -7.34
C ASP A 266 0.07 -20.63 -7.76
N GLU A 267 -0.08 -21.95 -7.94
CA GLU A 267 -1.33 -22.61 -8.31
C GLU A 267 -2.43 -22.48 -7.24
N ASN A 268 -2.04 -22.22 -6.02
CA ASN A 268 -2.94 -22.12 -4.87
C ASN A 268 -3.16 -20.67 -4.40
N GLU A 269 -2.76 -19.68 -5.20
CA GLU A 269 -3.14 -18.30 -4.98
C GLU A 269 -4.67 -18.14 -4.88
N PHE A 270 -5.13 -17.29 -3.97
CA PHE A 270 -6.54 -17.11 -3.64
C PHE A 270 -7.24 -18.41 -3.20
N CYS A 271 -6.54 -19.29 -2.51
CA CYS A 271 -7.09 -20.53 -1.98
C CYS A 271 -8.26 -20.29 -1.01
N ILE A 272 -8.86 -21.38 -0.52
CA ILE A 272 -10.03 -21.30 0.37
C ILE A 272 -9.72 -20.58 1.70
N GLU A 273 -8.48 -20.60 2.17
CA GLU A 273 -8.05 -19.95 3.40
C GLU A 273 -7.80 -18.45 3.21
N SER A 274 -7.48 -18.00 1.98
CA SER A 274 -7.14 -16.62 1.71
C SER A 274 -8.36 -15.69 1.80
N ILE A 275 -8.34 -14.76 2.76
CA ILE A 275 -9.39 -13.75 2.96
C ILE A 275 -9.11 -12.49 2.15
N PHE A 276 -7.87 -12.03 2.14
CA PHE A 276 -7.41 -10.87 1.38
C PHE A 276 -5.96 -11.05 0.99
N GLU A 277 -5.69 -10.98 -0.28
CA GLU A 277 -4.39 -11.31 -0.87
C GLU A 277 -4.01 -10.28 -1.93
N SER A 278 -2.74 -9.88 -1.91
CA SER A 278 -2.15 -8.98 -2.89
C SER A 278 -0.98 -9.70 -3.54
N ASN A 279 -1.15 -10.11 -4.79
CA ASN A 279 -0.18 -10.91 -5.50
C ASN A 279 0.80 -10.05 -6.28
N GLN A 280 2.05 -10.48 -6.31
CA GLN A 280 3.13 -9.80 -7.01
C GLN A 280 3.39 -10.49 -8.35
N LEU A 281 3.58 -9.71 -9.41
CA LEU A 281 4.03 -10.25 -10.69
C LEU A 281 5.56 -10.33 -10.74
N PRO A 282 6.14 -11.31 -11.45
CA PRO A 282 7.60 -11.46 -11.53
C PRO A 282 8.28 -10.38 -12.36
N GLU A 283 7.52 -9.61 -13.14
CA GLU A 283 8.06 -8.60 -14.05
C GLU A 283 7.92 -7.17 -13.52
N GLY A 284 8.66 -6.27 -14.15
CA GLY A 284 8.46 -4.82 -14.03
C GLY A 284 9.04 -4.18 -12.79
N LYS A 285 9.63 -4.94 -11.86
CA LYS A 285 10.28 -4.40 -10.67
C LYS A 285 11.79 -4.59 -10.72
N THR A 286 12.52 -3.51 -10.55
CA THR A 286 13.98 -3.51 -10.36
C THR A 286 14.34 -2.58 -9.21
N TRP A 287 15.58 -2.65 -8.72
CA TRP A 287 16.08 -1.73 -7.70
C TRP A 287 16.00 -0.25 -8.11
N ALA A 288 15.96 0.02 -9.42
CA ALA A 288 15.87 1.37 -9.96
C ALA A 288 14.45 1.88 -10.18
N THR A 289 13.43 1.01 -10.16
CA THR A 289 12.06 1.40 -10.54
C THR A 289 11.23 2.01 -9.40
N GLY A 290 11.73 2.05 -8.18
CA GLY A 290 11.04 2.71 -7.07
C GLY A 290 9.56 2.31 -6.94
N TRP A 291 8.65 3.19 -7.34
CA TRP A 291 7.19 3.03 -7.26
C TRP A 291 6.56 2.39 -8.49
N GLU A 292 7.34 2.05 -9.49
CA GLU A 292 6.87 1.44 -10.73
C GLU A 292 6.99 -0.09 -10.66
N GLY A 293 6.17 -0.76 -11.46
CA GLY A 293 6.16 -2.21 -11.57
C GLY A 293 5.15 -2.90 -10.65
N PHE A 294 5.00 -4.20 -10.85
CA PHE A 294 4.02 -5.06 -10.18
C PHE A 294 4.66 -6.17 -9.35
N GLY A 295 5.98 -6.15 -9.23
CA GLY A 295 6.77 -7.11 -8.45
C GLY A 295 7.31 -6.52 -7.16
N THR A 296 8.08 -7.33 -6.43
CA THR A 296 8.82 -6.96 -5.22
C THR A 296 10.27 -7.39 -5.32
N ASN A 297 11.16 -6.64 -4.68
CA ASN A 297 12.57 -7.02 -4.53
C ASN A 297 12.81 -7.85 -3.24
N LEU A 298 11.78 -8.06 -2.43
CA LEU A 298 11.90 -8.73 -1.15
C LEU A 298 12.53 -10.13 -1.23
N PRO A 299 12.17 -11.01 -2.20
CA PRO A 299 12.80 -12.32 -2.32
C PRO A 299 14.31 -12.24 -2.53
N ALA A 300 14.78 -11.35 -3.41
CA ALA A 300 16.22 -11.15 -3.61
C ALA A 300 16.92 -10.58 -2.37
N PHE A 301 16.21 -9.81 -1.56
CA PHE A 301 16.74 -9.22 -0.34
C PHE A 301 16.90 -10.24 0.78
N ILE A 302 15.92 -11.13 0.99
CA ILE A 302 15.89 -12.08 2.09
C ILE A 302 16.51 -13.46 1.75
N SER A 303 16.61 -13.83 0.46
CA SER A 303 17.18 -15.13 0.07
C SER A 303 18.60 -15.29 0.64
N PRO A 304 18.98 -16.55 0.99
CA PRO A 304 20.29 -16.83 1.58
C PRO A 304 21.43 -16.31 0.72
N ASN A 305 22.43 -15.71 1.37
CA ASN A 305 23.62 -15.25 0.68
C ASN A 305 24.40 -16.48 0.13
N GLU A 306 24.97 -16.32 -1.09
CA GLU A 306 25.77 -17.35 -1.75
C GLU A 306 25.09 -18.72 -1.98
N LEU A 307 23.76 -18.76 -1.97
CA LEU A 307 23.03 -19.98 -2.31
C LEU A 307 23.44 -20.45 -3.71
N LYS A 308 23.98 -21.67 -3.79
CA LYS A 308 24.35 -22.33 -5.04
C LYS A 308 23.42 -23.50 -5.26
N ASP A 309 22.43 -23.30 -6.10
CA ASP A 309 21.53 -24.35 -6.52
C ASP A 309 21.97 -24.91 -7.88
N PRO A 310 22.41 -26.18 -7.95
CA PRO A 310 22.79 -26.81 -9.22
C PRO A 310 21.66 -26.90 -10.24
N SER A 311 20.40 -26.92 -9.81
CA SER A 311 19.23 -26.91 -10.70
C SER A 311 19.01 -25.55 -11.36
N GLY A 312 19.53 -24.48 -10.78
CA GLY A 312 19.34 -23.09 -11.24
C GLY A 312 17.93 -22.54 -10.96
N ILE A 313 17.08 -23.27 -10.24
CA ILE A 313 15.73 -22.85 -9.88
C ILE A 313 15.80 -21.76 -8.80
N PHE A 314 16.62 -21.98 -7.76
CA PHE A 314 16.80 -21.04 -6.68
C PHE A 314 18.03 -20.15 -6.92
N LYS A 315 17.90 -18.88 -6.61
CA LYS A 315 19.01 -17.91 -6.70
C LYS A 315 19.33 -17.39 -5.31
N GLY A 316 20.61 -17.26 -5.01
CA GLY A 316 21.08 -16.60 -3.81
C GLY A 316 20.69 -15.13 -3.82
N GLY A 317 20.49 -14.58 -2.63
CA GLY A 317 20.16 -13.17 -2.41
C GLY A 317 21.18 -12.50 -1.50
N TRP A 318 20.73 -11.54 -0.71
CA TRP A 318 21.60 -10.73 0.14
C TRP A 318 21.62 -11.16 1.60
N GLY A 319 20.80 -12.16 1.98
CA GLY A 319 20.82 -12.79 3.29
C GLY A 319 20.32 -11.90 4.44
N PHE A 320 19.40 -10.99 4.16
CA PHE A 320 18.75 -10.22 5.20
C PHE A 320 17.62 -11.01 5.88
N ALA A 321 17.28 -10.63 7.09
CA ALA A 321 16.20 -11.19 7.89
C ALA A 321 16.27 -12.72 8.11
N PRO A 322 17.46 -13.34 8.33
CA PRO A 322 17.52 -14.78 8.59
C PRO A 322 16.85 -15.10 9.92
N VAL A 323 16.15 -16.25 9.95
CA VAL A 323 15.43 -16.73 11.12
C VAL A 323 16.40 -17.13 12.24
N ARG A 324 16.09 -16.74 13.48
CA ARG A 324 16.86 -17.16 14.67
C ARG A 324 16.59 -18.62 15.00
N ARG A 325 17.63 -19.32 15.43
CA ARG A 325 17.48 -20.71 15.89
C ARG A 325 16.45 -20.86 17.01
N ALA A 326 16.26 -19.85 17.84
CA ALA A 326 15.26 -19.85 18.90
C ALA A 326 13.85 -19.94 18.31
N ALA A 327 13.53 -19.17 17.27
CA ALA A 327 12.25 -19.21 16.58
C ALA A 327 12.00 -20.57 15.93
N TYR A 328 13.03 -21.17 15.27
CA TYR A 328 12.93 -22.53 14.74
C TYR A 328 12.60 -23.56 15.84
N ASN A 329 13.20 -23.43 17.03
CA ASN A 329 13.05 -24.38 18.14
C ASN A 329 11.73 -24.23 18.92
N ILE A 330 10.93 -23.19 18.66
CA ILE A 330 9.59 -23.02 19.25
C ILE A 330 8.62 -24.06 18.68
N TYR A 331 8.80 -24.44 17.43
CA TYR A 331 7.95 -25.46 16.82
C TYR A 331 8.17 -26.82 17.46
N GLU A 332 7.08 -27.52 17.75
CA GLU A 332 7.16 -28.92 18.21
C GLU A 332 7.74 -29.79 17.09
N PRO A 333 8.45 -30.90 17.43
CA PRO A 333 9.05 -31.76 16.43
C PRO A 333 8.09 -32.37 15.41
N VAL A 334 6.82 -32.49 15.77
CA VAL A 334 5.75 -33.04 14.92
C VAL A 334 5.02 -31.97 14.10
N ASP A 335 5.33 -30.70 14.32
CA ASP A 335 4.70 -29.60 13.59
C ASP A 335 5.34 -29.46 12.20
N THR A 336 4.60 -29.84 11.17
CA THR A 336 5.04 -29.81 9.78
C THR A 336 5.33 -28.39 9.29
N ARG A 337 4.70 -27.36 9.90
CA ARG A 337 4.94 -25.96 9.55
C ARG A 337 6.38 -25.53 9.81
N ARG A 338 7.10 -26.20 10.70
CA ARG A 338 8.51 -25.91 10.97
C ARG A 338 9.39 -26.05 9.73
N THR A 339 9.24 -27.15 8.99
CA THR A 339 10.00 -27.41 7.77
C THR A 339 9.44 -26.68 6.56
N GLY A 340 8.14 -26.43 6.51
CA GLY A 340 7.50 -25.67 5.45
C GLY A 340 7.73 -24.14 5.54
N SER A 341 7.98 -23.62 6.76
CA SER A 341 8.21 -22.18 6.95
C SER A 341 9.69 -21.80 7.04
N ILE A 342 10.57 -22.73 7.48
CA ILE A 342 11.97 -22.43 7.80
C ILE A 342 12.86 -23.53 7.22
N ASN A 343 13.48 -23.22 6.10
CA ASN A 343 14.44 -24.08 5.40
C ASN A 343 15.89 -23.69 5.70
#